data_00b17efc3f791596483820df0340d7e0
#
_entry.id   00b17efc3f791596483820df0340d7e0
#
_cell.length_a   1.000
_cell.length_b   1.000
_cell.length_c   1.000
_cell.angle_alpha   90.00
_cell.angle_beta   90.00
_cell.angle_gamma   90.00
#
_symmetry.space_group_name_H-M   'P 1'
#
loop_
_entity.id
_entity.type
_entity.pdbx_description
1 polymer ?
#
loop_
_entity_poly.entity_id
_entity_poly.type
_entity_poly.pdbx_seq_one_letter_code
_entity_poly.pdbx_strand_id
1 'polypeptide(L)'
;LEPILSGEADFVIGSRFIDGGGSEDMPAYRRLGIKVITATSNLSSDLGIQDTQSGFRAFSKLAIDRLRFDAEGMELSLEMLEDAHEKNLKIQEVPTVIRYDVPKGSNFTAISHGFTVLAWAMLSLSQKKPLLVLGLPGFGLFAAGAAMAFNAINGISSSVDALVGPGLTAIWIGVLGLSMMATGLVLQSARNFIR
;
A
#
# COMPACT_ATOMS: atom_id res chain seq x y z
N LEU A 1 -15.99 -22.11 4.77
CA LEU A 1 -17.39 -21.83 4.31
C LEU A 1 -18.34 -21.53 5.49
N GLU A 2 -18.02 -22.01 6.70
CA GLU A 2 -18.88 -21.86 7.88
C GLU A 2 -19.34 -20.41 8.12
N PRO A 3 -18.48 -19.37 8.11
CA PRO A 3 -18.91 -18.00 8.36
C PRO A 3 -19.89 -17.45 7.30
N ILE A 4 -19.87 -17.99 6.08
CA ILE A 4 -20.84 -17.61 5.04
C ILE A 4 -22.17 -18.31 5.27
N LEU A 5 -22.14 -19.58 5.61
CA LEU A 5 -23.35 -20.38 5.84
C LEU A 5 -24.09 -19.94 7.10
N SER A 6 -23.37 -19.47 8.13
CA SER A 6 -23.94 -18.89 9.34
C SER A 6 -24.41 -17.43 9.18
N GLY A 7 -24.08 -16.77 8.06
CA GLY A 7 -24.40 -15.35 7.84
C GLY A 7 -23.51 -14.36 8.61
N GLU A 8 -22.40 -14.84 9.18
CA GLU A 8 -21.43 -14.02 9.91
C GLU A 8 -20.55 -13.20 8.95
N ALA A 9 -20.27 -13.73 7.74
CA ALA A 9 -19.46 -13.08 6.72
C ALA A 9 -20.09 -13.15 5.34
N ASP A 10 -19.81 -12.12 4.52
CA ASP A 10 -20.16 -12.06 3.10
C ASP A 10 -18.98 -12.43 2.21
N PHE A 11 -17.77 -12.17 2.70
CA PHE A 11 -16.53 -12.45 2.01
C PHE A 11 -15.53 -13.07 3.00
N VAL A 12 -15.08 -14.28 2.72
CA VAL A 12 -14.12 -15.02 3.55
C VAL A 12 -12.82 -15.21 2.81
N ILE A 13 -11.70 -14.98 3.50
CA ILE A 13 -10.34 -15.13 3.00
C ILE A 13 -9.65 -16.22 3.81
N GLY A 14 -9.05 -17.22 3.14
CA GLY A 14 -8.16 -18.17 3.78
C GLY A 14 -6.80 -17.53 4.02
N SER A 15 -6.54 -17.10 5.24
CA SER A 15 -5.33 -16.38 5.62
C SER A 15 -4.21 -17.31 6.10
N ARG A 16 -2.99 -17.04 5.64
CA ARG A 16 -1.76 -17.75 6.03
C ARG A 16 -1.11 -17.17 7.28
N PHE A 17 -1.53 -15.94 7.67
CA PHE A 17 -0.81 -15.13 8.66
C PHE A 17 -1.59 -14.88 9.95
N ILE A 18 -2.81 -15.36 10.07
CA ILE A 18 -3.56 -15.39 11.34
C ILE A 18 -3.22 -16.64 12.16
N ASP A 19 -3.60 -16.67 13.42
CA ASP A 19 -3.41 -17.80 14.30
C ASP A 19 -4.06 -19.07 13.72
N GLY A 20 -3.30 -20.16 13.65
CA GLY A 20 -3.71 -21.41 13.02
C GLY A 20 -3.51 -21.44 11.49
N GLY A 21 -3.12 -20.34 10.85
CA GLY A 21 -2.72 -20.31 9.46
C GLY A 21 -1.26 -20.70 9.27
N GLY A 22 -0.86 -21.02 8.04
CA GLY A 22 0.50 -21.41 7.73
C GLY A 22 0.89 -21.27 6.27
N SER A 23 2.21 -21.14 6.05
CA SER A 23 2.80 -21.08 4.71
C SER A 23 4.08 -21.91 4.72
N GLU A 24 3.94 -23.22 4.45
CA GLU A 24 5.07 -24.16 4.39
C GLU A 24 5.90 -23.85 3.13
N ASP A 25 7.23 -23.81 3.31
CA ASP A 25 8.23 -23.57 2.25
C ASP A 25 8.05 -22.28 1.45
N MET A 26 7.40 -21.25 2.04
CA MET A 26 7.29 -19.94 1.40
C MET A 26 8.64 -19.21 1.44
N PRO A 27 9.18 -18.78 0.28
CA PRO A 27 10.39 -17.96 0.23
C PRO A 27 10.25 -16.66 1.02
N ALA A 28 11.31 -16.26 1.75
CA ALA A 28 11.30 -15.08 2.62
C ALA A 28 10.96 -13.78 1.86
N TYR A 29 11.49 -13.59 0.64
CA TYR A 29 11.19 -12.42 -0.19
C TYR A 29 9.70 -12.33 -0.57
N ARG A 30 9.04 -13.47 -0.81
CA ARG A 30 7.61 -13.54 -1.12
C ARG A 30 6.78 -13.17 0.11
N ARG A 31 7.16 -13.68 1.29
CA ARG A 31 6.52 -13.33 2.56
C ARG A 31 6.63 -11.84 2.85
N LEU A 32 7.81 -11.26 2.63
CA LEU A 32 8.03 -9.82 2.80
C LEU A 32 7.17 -9.01 1.82
N GLY A 33 7.16 -9.39 0.54
CA GLY A 33 6.35 -8.73 -0.49
C GLY A 33 4.85 -8.71 -0.13
N ILE A 34 4.30 -9.85 0.30
CA ILE A 34 2.90 -9.95 0.72
C ILE A 34 2.63 -9.02 1.91
N LYS A 35 3.51 -9.00 2.93
CA LYS A 35 3.35 -8.13 4.10
C LYS A 35 3.38 -6.65 3.73
N VAL A 36 4.28 -6.23 2.83
CA VAL A 36 4.36 -4.85 2.36
C VAL A 36 3.08 -4.45 1.61
N ILE A 37 2.61 -5.29 0.69
CA ILE A 37 1.37 -5.05 -0.07
C ILE A 37 0.17 -4.98 0.88
N THR A 38 0.06 -5.93 1.81
CA THR A 38 -1.02 -5.97 2.81
C THR A 38 -1.00 -4.72 3.71
N ALA A 39 0.17 -4.32 4.19
CA ALA A 39 0.30 -3.08 4.99
C ALA A 39 -0.12 -1.84 4.20
N THR A 40 0.29 -1.73 2.92
CA THR A 40 -0.10 -0.62 2.04
C THR A 40 -1.60 -0.61 1.80
N SER A 41 -2.22 -1.76 1.54
CA SER A 41 -3.66 -1.89 1.34
C SER A 41 -4.46 -1.55 2.60
N ASN A 42 -4.04 -2.05 3.76
CA ASN A 42 -4.66 -1.70 5.04
C ASN A 42 -4.55 -0.20 5.32
N LEU A 43 -3.39 0.40 5.02
CA LEU A 43 -3.21 1.84 5.18
C LEU A 43 -4.10 2.65 4.23
N SER A 44 -4.38 2.13 3.02
CA SER A 44 -5.28 2.74 2.04
C SER A 44 -6.75 2.68 2.47
N SER A 45 -7.21 1.53 2.93
CA SER A 45 -8.66 1.20 3.04
C SER A 45 -9.11 0.83 4.45
N ASP A 46 -8.22 0.90 5.46
CA ASP A 46 -8.50 0.56 6.87
C ASP A 46 -9.13 -0.85 7.06
N LEU A 47 -8.74 -1.82 6.22
CA LEU A 47 -9.34 -3.15 6.15
C LEU A 47 -9.02 -4.04 7.36
N GLY A 48 -7.85 -3.87 7.99
CA GLY A 48 -7.39 -4.70 9.11
C GLY A 48 -7.09 -6.17 8.76
N ILE A 49 -6.90 -6.50 7.48
CA ILE A 49 -6.68 -7.85 6.96
C ILE A 49 -5.19 -8.19 7.05
N GLN A 50 -4.87 -9.46 7.37
CA GLN A 50 -3.48 -9.93 7.47
C GLN A 50 -2.96 -10.57 6.19
N ASP A 51 -3.83 -11.04 5.29
CA ASP A 51 -3.45 -11.69 4.04
C ASP A 51 -4.29 -11.25 2.84
N THR A 52 -4.00 -10.06 2.31
CA THR A 52 -4.71 -9.52 1.14
C THR A 52 -4.38 -10.25 -0.16
N GLN A 53 -3.31 -11.05 -0.20
CA GLN A 53 -2.82 -11.73 -1.38
C GLN A 53 -3.19 -13.23 -1.44
N SER A 54 -4.00 -13.71 -0.49
CA SER A 54 -4.51 -15.07 -0.56
C SER A 54 -5.53 -15.21 -1.70
N GLY A 55 -5.34 -16.23 -2.54
CA GLY A 55 -6.30 -16.61 -3.58
C GLY A 55 -7.41 -17.54 -3.09
N PHE A 56 -7.31 -18.04 -1.86
CA PHE A 56 -8.34 -18.92 -1.29
C PHE A 56 -9.46 -18.07 -0.67
N ARG A 57 -10.56 -17.95 -1.41
CA ARG A 57 -11.64 -17.00 -1.10
C ARG A 57 -13.00 -17.68 -1.25
N ALA A 58 -13.97 -17.24 -0.46
CA ALA A 58 -15.36 -17.64 -0.56
C ALA A 58 -16.28 -16.42 -0.43
N PHE A 59 -17.38 -16.44 -1.16
CA PHE A 59 -18.32 -15.31 -1.26
C PHE A 59 -19.74 -15.79 -0.96
N SER A 60 -20.50 -14.97 -0.26
CA SER A 60 -21.95 -15.13 -0.14
C SER A 60 -22.62 -14.74 -1.47
N LYS A 61 -23.86 -15.14 -1.65
CA LYS A 61 -24.65 -14.68 -2.80
C LYS A 61 -24.72 -13.15 -2.84
N LEU A 62 -24.89 -12.50 -1.70
CA LEU A 62 -24.91 -11.05 -1.59
C LEU A 62 -23.62 -10.42 -2.08
N ALA A 63 -22.47 -10.98 -1.74
CA ALA A 63 -21.19 -10.50 -2.21
C ALA A 63 -21.04 -10.65 -3.73
N ILE A 64 -21.41 -11.81 -4.29
CA ILE A 64 -21.37 -12.05 -5.74
C ILE A 64 -22.25 -11.04 -6.50
N ASP A 65 -23.43 -10.74 -5.99
CA ASP A 65 -24.37 -9.85 -6.65
C ASP A 65 -23.92 -8.37 -6.58
N ARG A 66 -23.15 -8.00 -5.55
CA ARG A 66 -22.73 -6.61 -5.31
C ARG A 66 -21.34 -6.26 -5.80
N LEU A 67 -20.40 -7.19 -5.73
CA LEU A 67 -19.01 -6.91 -6.10
C LEU A 67 -18.90 -6.53 -7.58
N ARG A 68 -18.10 -5.51 -7.85
CA ARG A 68 -17.72 -5.06 -9.19
C ARG A 68 -16.24 -4.75 -9.18
N PHE A 69 -15.54 -5.26 -10.16
CA PHE A 69 -14.10 -5.06 -10.34
C PHE A 69 -13.77 -5.16 -11.82
N ASP A 70 -12.80 -4.37 -12.25
CA ASP A 70 -12.35 -4.27 -13.64
C ASP A 70 -10.91 -4.74 -13.80
N ALA A 71 -10.16 -4.91 -12.71
CA ALA A 71 -8.77 -5.35 -12.75
C ALA A 71 -8.63 -6.78 -13.27
N GLU A 72 -7.62 -6.98 -14.11
CA GLU A 72 -7.21 -8.30 -14.57
C GLU A 72 -5.83 -8.61 -13.96
N GLY A 73 -5.68 -9.75 -13.30
CA GLY A 73 -4.41 -10.17 -12.73
C GLY A 73 -4.38 -10.14 -11.20
N MET A 74 -3.20 -9.89 -10.62
CA MET A 74 -2.99 -9.99 -9.16
C MET A 74 -3.58 -8.81 -8.38
N GLU A 75 -3.70 -7.65 -9.00
CA GLU A 75 -4.36 -6.44 -8.46
C GLU A 75 -5.83 -6.67 -8.17
N LEU A 76 -6.49 -7.57 -8.90
CA LEU A 76 -7.86 -8.01 -8.65
C LEU A 76 -8.08 -8.41 -7.17
N SER A 77 -7.04 -8.99 -6.57
CA SER A 77 -7.09 -9.39 -5.15
C SER A 77 -7.31 -8.22 -4.21
N LEU A 78 -6.75 -7.07 -4.51
CA LEU A 78 -6.90 -5.85 -3.70
C LEU A 78 -8.19 -5.12 -4.04
N GLU A 79 -8.52 -5.01 -5.33
CA GLU A 79 -9.74 -4.35 -5.78
C GLU A 79 -10.99 -5.01 -5.20
N MET A 80 -11.06 -6.34 -5.20
CA MET A 80 -12.16 -7.07 -4.56
C MET A 80 -12.32 -6.72 -3.08
N LEU A 81 -11.23 -6.55 -2.34
CA LEU A 81 -11.26 -6.23 -0.92
C LEU A 81 -11.69 -4.78 -0.70
N GLU A 82 -11.18 -3.86 -1.52
CA GLU A 82 -11.56 -2.45 -1.46
C GLU A 82 -13.04 -2.25 -1.81
N ASP A 83 -13.53 -2.89 -2.89
CA ASP A 83 -14.92 -2.82 -3.30
C ASP A 83 -15.86 -3.44 -2.26
N ALA A 84 -15.46 -4.57 -1.65
CA ALA A 84 -16.21 -5.18 -0.56
C ALA A 84 -16.31 -4.26 0.66
N HIS A 85 -15.20 -3.61 1.02
CA HIS A 85 -15.17 -2.67 2.14
C HIS A 85 -16.03 -1.43 1.87
N GLU A 86 -15.93 -0.84 0.68
CA GLU A 86 -16.73 0.34 0.27
C GLU A 86 -18.23 0.03 0.28
N LYS A 87 -18.61 -1.21 -0.02
CA LYS A 87 -20.00 -1.69 0.01
C LYS A 87 -20.45 -2.21 1.37
N ASN A 88 -19.62 -2.05 2.40
CA ASN A 88 -19.90 -2.51 3.77
C ASN A 88 -20.24 -4.01 3.85
N LEU A 89 -19.61 -4.83 3.02
CA LEU A 89 -19.70 -6.28 3.12
C LEU A 89 -18.86 -6.78 4.31
N LYS A 90 -19.37 -7.78 5.02
CA LYS A 90 -18.67 -8.38 6.15
C LYS A 90 -17.53 -9.26 5.65
N ILE A 91 -16.27 -8.81 5.87
CA ILE A 91 -15.06 -9.55 5.48
C ILE A 91 -14.50 -10.26 6.71
N GLN A 92 -14.15 -11.54 6.57
CA GLN A 92 -13.54 -12.34 7.63
C GLN A 92 -12.37 -13.17 7.12
N GLU A 93 -11.31 -13.28 7.92
CA GLU A 93 -10.22 -14.21 7.68
C GLU A 93 -10.43 -15.51 8.45
N VAL A 94 -10.13 -16.64 7.79
CA VAL A 94 -10.09 -17.96 8.40
C VAL A 94 -8.71 -18.58 8.20
N PRO A 95 -8.19 -19.36 9.16
CA PRO A 95 -6.86 -19.94 9.03
C PRO A 95 -6.80 -20.95 7.88
N THR A 96 -5.73 -20.85 7.10
CA THR A 96 -5.46 -21.78 5.98
C THR A 96 -3.97 -22.06 5.88
N VAL A 97 -3.61 -23.32 5.71
CA VAL A 97 -2.23 -23.74 5.47
C VAL A 97 -2.03 -23.95 3.98
N ILE A 98 -1.07 -23.24 3.40
CA ILE A 98 -0.72 -23.31 1.98
C ILE A 98 0.71 -23.81 1.83
N ARG A 99 0.90 -24.84 1.01
CA ARG A 99 2.21 -25.42 0.69
C ARG A 99 2.76 -24.81 -0.60
N TYR A 100 4.05 -24.56 -0.63
CA TYR A 100 4.78 -23.96 -1.77
C TYR A 100 5.74 -24.93 -2.46
N ASP A 101 5.88 -26.14 -1.95
CA ASP A 101 6.73 -27.21 -2.48
C ASP A 101 6.20 -27.91 -3.74
N VAL A 102 5.11 -27.43 -4.32
CA VAL A 102 4.47 -28.04 -5.49
C VAL A 102 5.24 -27.67 -6.77
N PRO A 103 5.69 -28.67 -7.57
CA PRO A 103 6.31 -28.43 -8.87
C PRO A 103 5.37 -27.65 -9.80
N LYS A 104 5.88 -26.60 -10.45
CA LYS A 104 5.12 -25.68 -11.35
C LYS A 104 4.06 -24.80 -10.66
N GLY A 105 4.26 -24.43 -9.42
CA GLY A 105 3.28 -23.69 -8.61
C GLY A 105 2.95 -22.24 -9.04
N SER A 106 3.64 -21.62 -10.01
CA SER A 106 3.28 -20.30 -10.52
C SER A 106 3.87 -20.07 -11.90
N ASN A 107 3.03 -19.70 -12.88
CA ASN A 107 3.45 -19.34 -14.24
C ASN A 107 4.03 -17.92 -14.32
N PHE A 108 4.09 -17.18 -13.21
CA PHE A 108 4.46 -15.78 -13.16
C PHE A 108 5.73 -15.56 -12.36
N THR A 109 6.60 -14.70 -12.84
CA THR A 109 7.79 -14.28 -12.10
C THR A 109 7.34 -13.47 -10.88
N ALA A 110 7.50 -14.02 -9.68
CA ALA A 110 7.00 -13.43 -8.43
C ALA A 110 7.42 -11.95 -8.22
N ILE A 111 8.58 -11.57 -8.76
CA ILE A 111 9.12 -10.20 -8.66
C ILE A 111 8.31 -9.24 -9.55
N SER A 112 8.07 -9.58 -10.82
CA SER A 112 7.33 -8.72 -11.77
C SER A 112 5.91 -8.47 -11.26
N HIS A 113 5.22 -9.51 -10.81
CA HIS A 113 3.89 -9.39 -10.24
C HIS A 113 3.85 -8.61 -8.94
N GLY A 114 4.83 -8.81 -8.06
CA GLY A 114 4.93 -8.06 -6.83
C GLY A 114 5.00 -6.54 -7.08
N PHE A 115 5.76 -6.12 -8.11
CA PHE A 115 5.83 -4.71 -8.50
C PHE A 115 4.50 -4.17 -9.02
N THR A 116 3.78 -4.91 -9.86
CA THR A 116 2.47 -4.47 -10.39
C THR A 116 1.46 -4.27 -9.26
N VAL A 117 1.36 -5.24 -8.35
CA VAL A 117 0.42 -5.15 -7.22
C VAL A 117 0.82 -4.04 -6.24
N LEU A 118 2.12 -3.88 -5.98
CA LEU A 118 2.61 -2.80 -5.14
C LEU A 118 2.34 -1.43 -5.77
N ALA A 119 2.57 -1.27 -7.08
CA ALA A 119 2.27 -0.04 -7.79
C ALA A 119 0.78 0.30 -7.71
N TRP A 120 -0.09 -0.69 -7.89
CA TRP A 120 -1.53 -0.51 -7.74
C TRP A 120 -1.91 -0.11 -6.30
N ALA A 121 -1.37 -0.78 -5.29
CA ALA A 121 -1.61 -0.46 -3.89
C ALA A 121 -1.13 0.96 -3.52
N MET A 122 0.04 1.36 -4.04
CA MET A 122 0.56 2.72 -3.86
C MET A 122 -0.29 3.77 -4.58
N LEU A 123 -0.80 3.46 -5.77
CA LEU A 123 -1.71 4.34 -6.49
C LEU A 123 -3.03 4.51 -5.73
N SER A 124 -3.64 3.43 -5.28
CA SER A 124 -4.84 3.45 -4.43
C SER A 124 -4.61 4.28 -3.15
N LEU A 125 -3.48 4.04 -2.46
CA LEU A 125 -3.11 4.82 -1.27
C LEU A 125 -2.95 6.31 -1.60
N SER A 126 -2.32 6.66 -2.72
CA SER A 126 -2.13 8.06 -3.13
C SER A 126 -3.45 8.76 -3.44
N GLN A 127 -4.43 8.04 -3.98
CA GLN A 127 -5.78 8.56 -4.24
C GLN A 127 -6.59 8.71 -2.94
N LYS A 128 -6.47 7.74 -2.03
CA LYS A 128 -7.24 7.72 -0.77
C LYS A 128 -6.61 8.56 0.34
N LYS A 129 -5.28 8.62 0.43
CA LYS A 129 -4.54 9.35 1.49
C LYS A 129 -3.36 10.15 0.90
N PRO A 130 -3.60 11.15 0.02
CA PRO A 130 -2.53 11.87 -0.68
C PRO A 130 -1.58 12.63 0.24
N LEU A 131 -2.06 13.15 1.36
CA LEU A 131 -1.20 13.80 2.36
C LEU A 131 -0.19 12.84 2.98
N LEU A 132 -0.53 11.56 3.12
CA LEU A 132 0.38 10.57 3.66
C LEU A 132 1.47 10.22 2.65
N VAL A 133 1.13 10.10 1.36
CA VAL A 133 2.06 9.69 0.30
C VAL A 133 2.92 10.83 -0.20
N LEU A 134 2.38 12.04 -0.29
CA LEU A 134 3.09 13.21 -0.82
C LEU A 134 3.45 14.22 0.27
N GLY A 135 2.53 14.48 1.20
CA GLY A 135 2.71 15.50 2.22
C GLY A 135 3.80 15.15 3.24
N LEU A 136 3.77 13.92 3.77
CA LEU A 136 4.73 13.51 4.80
C LEU A 136 6.17 13.37 4.25
N PRO A 137 6.44 12.71 3.12
CA PRO A 137 7.77 12.71 2.52
C PRO A 137 8.19 14.11 2.06
N GLY A 138 7.26 14.91 1.53
CA GLY A 138 7.51 16.31 1.17
C GLY A 138 7.96 17.14 2.35
N PHE A 139 7.33 16.99 3.52
CA PHE A 139 7.75 17.63 4.75
C PHE A 139 9.16 17.19 5.18
N GLY A 140 9.47 15.90 5.08
CA GLY A 140 10.80 15.39 5.38
C GLY A 140 11.89 15.99 4.47
N LEU A 141 11.62 16.07 3.16
CA LEU A 141 12.53 16.71 2.20
C LEU A 141 12.68 18.21 2.48
N PHE A 142 11.59 18.91 2.77
CA PHE A 142 11.65 20.33 3.12
C PHE A 142 12.49 20.57 4.37
N ALA A 143 12.27 19.78 5.43
CA ALA A 143 13.05 19.87 6.66
C ALA A 143 14.54 19.56 6.44
N ALA A 144 14.84 18.55 5.60
CA ALA A 144 16.22 18.22 5.22
C ALA A 144 16.88 19.36 4.45
N GLY A 145 16.19 19.95 3.47
CA GLY A 145 16.67 21.11 2.72
C GLY A 145 16.92 22.31 3.64
N ALA A 146 16.01 22.60 4.57
CA ALA A 146 16.16 23.67 5.55
C ALA A 146 17.37 23.44 6.49
N ALA A 147 17.55 22.21 6.97
CA ALA A 147 18.71 21.86 7.80
C ALA A 147 20.03 21.99 7.03
N MET A 148 20.06 21.56 5.76
CA MET A 148 21.23 21.73 4.90
C MET A 148 21.54 23.22 4.65
N ALA A 149 20.53 24.04 4.39
CA ALA A 149 20.69 25.49 4.21
C ALA A 149 21.22 26.14 5.49
N PHE A 150 20.67 25.77 6.64
CA PHE A 150 21.14 26.28 7.94
C PHE A 150 22.60 25.92 8.21
N ASN A 151 23.01 24.66 7.93
CA ASN A 151 24.41 24.23 8.07
C ASN A 151 25.34 24.97 7.09
N ALA A 152 24.89 25.18 5.85
CA ALA A 152 25.66 25.94 4.86
C ALA A 152 25.90 27.38 5.33
N ILE A 153 24.88 28.04 5.86
CA ILE A 153 25.00 29.42 6.37
C ILE A 153 25.93 29.50 7.58
N ASN A 154 25.85 28.57 8.53
CA ASN A 154 26.70 28.54 9.72
C ASN A 154 28.15 28.13 9.42
N GLY A 155 28.38 27.42 8.33
CA GLY A 155 29.72 27.02 7.87
C GLY A 155 30.53 28.09 7.11
N ILE A 156 30.05 29.32 7.01
CA ILE A 156 30.60 30.46 6.22
C ILE A 156 31.96 30.99 6.73
N SER A 157 32.72 30.23 7.46
CA SER A 157 34.12 30.63 7.79
C SER A 157 35.13 30.32 6.68
N SER A 158 34.74 29.66 5.61
CA SER A 158 35.57 29.25 4.46
C SER A 158 34.92 29.67 3.15
N SER A 159 35.66 30.07 2.17
CA SER A 159 35.34 30.62 0.83
C SER A 159 33.88 30.49 0.31
N VAL A 160 33.39 31.52 -0.37
CA VAL A 160 32.06 31.58 -1.01
C VAL A 160 31.81 30.39 -1.97
N ASP A 161 32.84 29.91 -2.64
CA ASP A 161 32.74 28.76 -3.58
C ASP A 161 32.37 27.46 -2.88
N ALA A 162 32.73 27.26 -1.61
CA ALA A 162 32.35 26.10 -0.82
C ALA A 162 30.85 26.09 -0.43
N LEU A 163 30.18 27.21 -0.55
CA LEU A 163 28.76 27.40 -0.21
C LEU A 163 27.81 27.18 -1.38
N VAL A 164 28.25 27.49 -2.60
CA VAL A 164 27.37 27.49 -3.79
C VAL A 164 26.78 26.11 -4.04
N GLY A 165 27.58 25.06 -3.98
CA GLY A 165 27.13 23.69 -4.21
C GLY A 165 26.10 23.21 -3.16
N PRO A 166 26.45 23.17 -1.86
CA PRO A 166 25.53 22.76 -0.79
C PRO A 166 24.30 23.67 -0.66
N GLY A 167 24.44 24.98 -0.89
CA GLY A 167 23.34 25.93 -0.85
C GLY A 167 22.32 25.68 -1.96
N LEU A 168 22.76 25.48 -3.19
CA LEU A 168 21.89 25.16 -4.31
C LEU A 168 21.18 23.81 -4.11
N THR A 169 21.89 22.78 -3.65
CA THR A 169 21.28 21.48 -3.37
C THR A 169 20.23 21.58 -2.25
N ALA A 170 20.48 22.36 -1.20
CA ALA A 170 19.52 22.61 -0.14
C ALA A 170 18.23 23.28 -0.65
N ILE A 171 18.38 24.29 -1.54
CA ILE A 171 17.24 24.97 -2.16
C ILE A 171 16.43 23.99 -3.01
N TRP A 172 17.07 23.20 -3.87
CA TRP A 172 16.37 22.24 -4.72
C TRP A 172 15.61 21.19 -3.91
N ILE A 173 16.23 20.63 -2.86
CA ILE A 173 15.58 19.67 -1.96
C ILE A 173 14.39 20.31 -1.25
N GLY A 174 14.55 21.54 -0.76
CA GLY A 174 13.50 22.30 -0.08
C GLY A 174 12.32 22.61 -1.00
N VAL A 175 12.59 23.07 -2.23
CA VAL A 175 11.56 23.37 -3.24
C VAL A 175 10.82 22.09 -3.66
N LEU A 176 11.54 20.97 -3.86
CA LEU A 176 10.93 19.68 -4.14
C LEU A 176 9.99 19.24 -3.00
N GLY A 177 10.47 19.33 -1.77
CA GLY A 177 9.68 19.02 -0.58
C GLY A 177 8.41 19.87 -0.48
N LEU A 178 8.54 21.18 -0.68
CA LEU A 178 7.41 22.11 -0.64
C LEU A 178 6.39 21.82 -1.77
N SER A 179 6.86 21.53 -2.98
CA SER A 179 5.98 21.21 -4.11
C SER A 179 5.21 19.90 -3.88
N MET A 180 5.85 18.87 -3.30
CA MET A 180 5.18 17.63 -2.91
C MET A 180 4.12 17.86 -1.83
N MET A 181 4.40 18.66 -0.81
CA MET A 181 3.44 19.03 0.22
C MET A 181 2.23 19.76 -0.38
N ALA A 182 2.49 20.77 -1.21
CA ALA A 182 1.43 21.53 -1.88
C ALA A 182 0.53 20.63 -2.74
N THR A 183 1.14 19.74 -3.52
CA THR A 183 0.40 18.76 -4.34
C THR A 183 -0.46 17.84 -3.45
N GLY A 184 0.10 17.31 -2.35
CA GLY A 184 -0.63 16.50 -1.40
C GLY A 184 -1.85 17.22 -0.79
N LEU A 185 -1.68 18.50 -0.43
CA LEU A 185 -2.77 19.35 0.10
C LEU A 185 -3.87 19.60 -0.95
N VAL A 186 -3.50 19.93 -2.19
CA VAL A 186 -4.43 20.17 -3.28
C VAL A 186 -5.25 18.91 -3.57
N LEU A 187 -4.60 17.75 -3.68
CA LEU A 187 -5.31 16.49 -3.91
C LEU A 187 -6.24 16.13 -2.75
N GLN A 188 -5.81 16.35 -1.51
CA GLN A 188 -6.66 16.13 -0.33
C GLN A 188 -7.88 17.05 -0.34
N SER A 189 -7.68 18.32 -0.68
CA SER A 189 -8.77 19.30 -0.76
C SER A 189 -9.75 18.95 -1.87
N ALA A 190 -9.26 18.63 -3.07
CA ALA A 190 -10.10 18.22 -4.19
C ALA A 190 -10.97 17.01 -3.85
N ARG A 191 -10.39 16.01 -3.18
CA ARG A 191 -11.12 14.82 -2.73
C ARG A 191 -12.25 15.16 -1.75
N ASN A 192 -12.03 16.10 -0.83
CA ASN A 192 -13.04 16.51 0.15
C ASN A 192 -14.22 17.24 -0.49
N PHE A 193 -14.02 17.85 -1.67
CA PHE A 193 -15.09 18.51 -2.43
C PHE A 193 -15.96 17.53 -3.27
N ILE A 194 -15.41 16.34 -3.61
CA ILE A 194 -16.09 15.34 -4.46
C ILE A 194 -16.93 14.35 -3.60
N ARG A 195 -16.73 14.33 -2.30
CA ARG A 195 -17.53 13.54 -1.35
C ARG A 195 -18.74 14.34 -0.85
#